data_22df823c1250588d48d39be54ca6adb6
#
_entry.id   22df823c1250588d48d39be54ca6adb6
#
_cell.length_a   1.000
_cell.length_b   1.000
_cell.length_c   1.000
_cell.angle_alpha   90.00
_cell.angle_beta   90.00
_cell.angle_gamma   90.00
#
_symmetry.space_group_name_H-M   'P 1'
#
loop_
_entity.id
_entity.type
_entity.pdbx_description
1 polymer ?
#
loop_
_entity_poly.entity_id
_entity_poly.type
_entity_poly.pdbx_seq_one_letter_code
_entity_poly.pdbx_strand_id
1 'polypeptide(L)'
;TRDAHCMCVASAGAEELASVPHSEIIAASDLLSLCAILKAQQPTLTTPSRNRPPPADFPDLSSIRGQPLLVRTLELAASGGHHLLMTGPPGVGKTLAASTLPGLLPPLPPETQQQLWLLQDLTASARLAGPPFRSPHHSSSIASLIGGTAKALPGEISLAHGGVLFLDELTEFPRAVLNQLRQPLEEGKICVSRVEHQHWYPAQFQLIAAMNPCPCGLADSESEHCRCTPNAIRRYRQGVSGPLLDRIDLY
;
A
#
# COMPACT_ATOMS: atom_id res chain seq x y z
N THR A 1 14.83 21.20 -7.33
CA THR A 1 15.04 22.66 -7.45
C THR A 1 13.70 23.33 -7.24
N ARG A 2 13.52 23.96 -6.06
CA ARG A 2 12.23 24.50 -5.55
C ARG A 2 11.70 25.74 -6.30
N ASP A 3 12.41 26.25 -7.31
CA ASP A 3 12.10 27.53 -7.97
C ASP A 3 12.04 27.48 -9.50
N ALA A 4 11.92 26.28 -10.09
CA ALA A 4 11.75 26.19 -11.54
C ALA A 4 10.26 26.34 -11.88
N HIS A 5 9.85 27.51 -12.38
CA HIS A 5 8.49 27.79 -12.81
C HIS A 5 8.13 27.10 -14.13
N CYS A 6 9.11 26.63 -14.89
CA CYS A 6 8.88 26.00 -16.20
C CYS A 6 9.91 24.89 -16.45
N MET A 7 9.43 23.74 -16.93
CA MET A 7 10.25 22.59 -17.26
C MET A 7 10.13 22.23 -18.74
N CYS A 8 11.26 22.17 -19.45
CA CYS A 8 11.32 21.74 -20.84
C CYS A 8 11.62 20.25 -20.91
N VAL A 9 10.78 19.48 -21.58
CA VAL A 9 10.90 18.02 -21.69
C VAL A 9 10.65 17.55 -23.11
N ALA A 10 11.17 16.37 -23.45
CA ALA A 10 10.83 15.72 -24.69
C ALA A 10 9.32 15.39 -24.73
N SER A 11 8.68 15.54 -25.89
CA SER A 11 7.23 15.29 -26.03
C SER A 11 6.81 13.90 -25.55
N ALA A 12 7.66 12.88 -25.72
CA ALA A 12 7.41 11.52 -25.25
C ALA A 12 7.33 11.40 -23.71
N GLY A 13 8.00 12.29 -22.96
CA GLY A 13 7.99 12.29 -21.48
C GLY A 13 7.02 13.31 -20.88
N ALA A 14 6.42 14.16 -21.70
CA ALA A 14 5.57 15.25 -21.21
C ALA A 14 4.29 14.75 -20.51
N GLU A 15 3.73 13.66 -21.00
CA GLU A 15 2.53 13.04 -20.41
C GLU A 15 2.81 12.47 -19.01
N GLU A 16 4.00 11.92 -18.79
CA GLU A 16 4.41 11.36 -17.51
C GLU A 16 4.61 12.45 -16.45
N LEU A 17 5.13 13.59 -16.86
CA LEU A 17 5.40 14.73 -15.99
C LEU A 17 4.19 15.65 -15.75
N ALA A 18 3.11 15.45 -16.50
CA ALA A 18 1.86 16.19 -16.36
C ALA A 18 1.20 16.07 -15.00
N SER A 19 1.54 15.01 -14.28
CA SER A 19 1.05 14.76 -12.93
C SER A 19 1.78 15.58 -11.85
N VAL A 20 2.87 16.28 -12.19
CA VAL A 20 3.63 17.09 -11.22
C VAL A 20 2.87 18.41 -10.99
N PRO A 21 2.31 18.68 -9.78
CA PRO A 21 1.61 19.91 -9.49
C PRO A 21 2.53 21.13 -9.64
N HIS A 22 1.95 22.24 -10.04
CA HIS A 22 2.62 23.55 -10.12
C HIS A 22 3.81 23.63 -11.09
N SER A 23 3.98 22.69 -12.01
CA SER A 23 5.02 22.75 -13.04
C SER A 23 4.40 23.14 -14.38
N GLU A 24 4.86 24.25 -14.96
CA GLU A 24 4.60 24.55 -16.37
C GLU A 24 5.51 23.67 -17.22
N ILE A 25 4.92 22.84 -18.07
CA ILE A 25 5.66 21.91 -18.90
C ILE A 25 5.64 22.37 -20.34
N ILE A 26 6.81 22.59 -20.92
CA ILE A 26 7.02 22.80 -22.35
C ILE A 26 7.46 21.47 -22.96
N ALA A 27 6.63 20.89 -23.80
CA ALA A 27 6.97 19.69 -24.56
C ALA A 27 7.52 20.07 -25.92
N ALA A 28 8.71 19.57 -26.25
CA ALA A 28 9.34 19.77 -27.56
C ALA A 28 9.70 18.42 -28.19
N SER A 29 9.46 18.27 -29.49
CA SER A 29 9.79 17.05 -30.25
C SER A 29 11.29 16.96 -30.54
N ASP A 30 11.93 18.10 -30.68
CA ASP A 30 13.36 18.22 -31.01
C ASP A 30 13.91 19.59 -30.53
N LEU A 31 15.24 19.75 -30.66
CA LEU A 31 15.92 20.97 -30.24
C LEU A 31 15.49 22.21 -31.03
N LEU A 32 15.17 22.05 -32.32
CA LEU A 32 14.75 23.18 -33.17
C LEU A 32 13.38 23.70 -32.74
N SER A 33 12.44 22.81 -32.46
CA SER A 33 11.12 23.16 -31.93
C SER A 33 11.23 23.82 -30.57
N LEU A 34 12.11 23.35 -29.68
CA LEU A 34 12.38 24.00 -28.39
C LEU A 34 12.91 25.42 -28.58
N CYS A 35 13.89 25.61 -29.46
CA CYS A 35 14.45 26.95 -29.75
C CYS A 35 13.38 27.88 -30.35
N ALA A 36 12.48 27.36 -31.20
CA ALA A 36 11.39 28.15 -31.78
C ALA A 36 10.39 28.60 -30.71
N ILE A 37 9.98 27.68 -29.81
CA ILE A 37 9.10 27.96 -28.67
C ILE A 37 9.69 29.05 -27.77
N LEU A 38 10.97 28.90 -27.40
CA LEU A 38 11.65 29.87 -26.52
C LEU A 38 11.83 31.25 -27.17
N LYS A 39 12.10 31.30 -28.49
CA LYS A 39 12.21 32.57 -29.26
C LYS A 39 10.87 33.26 -29.46
N ALA A 40 9.80 32.51 -29.65
CA ALA A 40 8.46 33.07 -29.89
C ALA A 40 7.86 33.71 -28.62
N GLN A 41 8.47 33.56 -27.44
CA GLN A 41 7.95 34.02 -26.14
C GLN A 41 6.49 33.59 -25.88
N GLN A 42 5.98 32.64 -26.61
CA GLN A 42 4.69 32.01 -26.41
C GLN A 42 4.93 30.54 -26.09
N PRO A 43 5.11 30.19 -24.81
CA PRO A 43 5.18 28.78 -24.44
C PRO A 43 3.82 28.16 -24.81
N THR A 44 3.83 27.25 -25.78
CA THR A 44 2.67 26.38 -25.98
C THR A 44 2.66 25.45 -24.78
N LEU A 45 1.93 25.87 -23.73
CA LEU A 45 1.65 25.04 -22.58
C LEU A 45 0.84 23.85 -23.10
N THR A 46 1.51 22.78 -23.41
CA THR A 46 0.84 21.50 -23.60
C THR A 46 0.30 21.12 -22.23
N THR A 47 -1.00 21.36 -22.03
CA THR A 47 -1.73 20.67 -20.98
C THR A 47 -1.72 19.20 -21.40
N PRO A 48 -0.86 18.38 -20.82
CA PRO A 48 -0.82 16.99 -21.22
C PRO A 48 -2.19 16.40 -20.95
N SER A 49 -2.70 15.65 -21.89
CA SER A 49 -3.87 14.81 -21.68
C SER A 49 -3.60 13.99 -20.43
N ARG A 50 -4.41 14.20 -19.39
CA ARG A 50 -4.34 13.39 -18.18
C ARG A 50 -4.78 11.98 -18.56
N ASN A 51 -3.86 11.19 -19.08
CA ASN A 51 -4.03 9.74 -19.16
C ASN A 51 -4.02 9.21 -17.73
N ARG A 52 -5.15 9.45 -17.05
CA ARG A 52 -5.34 8.96 -15.67
C ARG A 52 -5.39 7.45 -15.76
N PRO A 53 -4.48 6.73 -15.05
CA PRO A 53 -4.55 5.29 -14.98
C PRO A 53 -5.97 4.85 -14.59
N PRO A 54 -6.45 3.70 -15.07
CA PRO A 54 -7.75 3.20 -14.68
C PRO A 54 -7.83 3.07 -13.16
N PRO A 55 -8.98 3.39 -12.55
CA PRO A 55 -9.19 3.10 -11.14
C PRO A 55 -9.09 1.60 -10.93
N ALA A 56 -8.53 1.19 -9.81
CA ALA A 56 -8.56 -0.21 -9.40
C ALA A 56 -10.02 -0.60 -9.10
N ASP A 57 -10.43 -1.78 -9.56
CA ASP A 57 -11.75 -2.34 -9.29
C ASP A 57 -11.68 -3.18 -8.01
N PHE A 58 -12.49 -2.82 -7.02
CA PHE A 58 -12.55 -3.51 -5.73
C PHE A 58 -13.96 -4.04 -5.48
N PRO A 59 -14.10 -5.18 -4.77
CA PRO A 59 -15.41 -5.70 -4.38
C PRO A 59 -16.16 -4.68 -3.53
N ASP A 60 -17.46 -4.60 -3.74
CA ASP A 60 -18.37 -3.79 -2.90
C ASP A 60 -18.66 -4.47 -1.56
N LEU A 61 -18.94 -3.68 -0.52
CA LEU A 61 -19.32 -4.20 0.81
C LEU A 61 -20.54 -5.13 0.78
N SER A 62 -21.45 -4.95 -0.19
CA SER A 62 -22.62 -5.83 -0.37
C SER A 62 -22.25 -7.28 -0.69
N SER A 63 -21.02 -7.53 -1.11
CA SER A 63 -20.49 -8.88 -1.29
C SER A 63 -20.31 -9.66 0.03
N ILE A 64 -20.23 -8.94 1.18
CA ILE A 64 -20.11 -9.51 2.52
C ILE A 64 -21.51 -9.81 3.05
N ARG A 65 -21.88 -11.08 3.11
CA ARG A 65 -23.20 -11.50 3.54
C ARG A 65 -23.18 -12.09 4.95
N GLY A 66 -24.23 -11.82 5.73
CA GLY A 66 -24.44 -12.45 7.03
C GLY A 66 -23.50 -11.98 8.16
N GLN A 67 -22.69 -10.93 7.95
CA GLN A 67 -21.72 -10.43 8.92
C GLN A 67 -21.85 -8.90 9.14
N PRO A 68 -22.95 -8.41 9.72
CA PRO A 68 -23.20 -6.98 9.87
C PRO A 68 -22.16 -6.28 10.76
N LEU A 69 -21.62 -6.98 11.77
CA LEU A 69 -20.56 -6.43 12.63
C LEU A 69 -19.27 -6.22 11.85
N LEU A 70 -18.88 -7.17 10.99
CA LEU A 70 -17.68 -7.03 10.14
C LEU A 70 -17.83 -5.86 9.17
N VAL A 71 -19.00 -5.72 8.52
CA VAL A 71 -19.29 -4.58 7.63
C VAL A 71 -19.13 -3.25 8.39
N ARG A 72 -19.73 -3.16 9.58
CA ARG A 72 -19.61 -1.97 10.41
C ARG A 72 -18.18 -1.69 10.86
N THR A 73 -17.42 -2.72 11.18
CA THR A 73 -15.99 -2.59 11.53
C THR A 73 -15.16 -2.08 10.35
N LEU A 74 -15.42 -2.55 9.12
CA LEU A 74 -14.75 -2.06 7.93
C LEU A 74 -15.07 -0.58 7.64
N GLU A 75 -16.32 -0.16 7.82
CA GLU A 75 -16.70 1.26 7.69
C GLU A 75 -15.95 2.13 8.70
N LEU A 76 -15.86 1.70 9.97
CA LEU A 76 -15.12 2.40 11.02
C LEU A 76 -13.62 2.43 10.70
N ALA A 77 -13.06 1.29 10.27
CA ALA A 77 -11.67 1.20 9.86
C ALA A 77 -11.35 2.17 8.72
N ALA A 78 -12.19 2.21 7.68
CA ALA A 78 -12.00 3.10 6.53
C ALA A 78 -12.13 4.58 6.90
N SER A 79 -13.14 4.93 7.71
CA SER A 79 -13.41 6.33 8.08
C SER A 79 -12.38 6.93 9.01
N GLY A 80 -11.79 6.12 9.89
CA GLY A 80 -10.79 6.55 10.87
C GLY A 80 -9.34 6.23 10.49
N GLY A 81 -9.11 5.51 9.39
CA GLY A 81 -7.78 5.03 9.04
C GLY A 81 -7.23 4.00 10.04
N HIS A 82 -8.13 3.29 10.75
CA HIS A 82 -7.77 2.38 11.84
C HIS A 82 -7.18 1.07 11.31
N HIS A 83 -6.14 0.59 11.99
CA HIS A 83 -5.60 -0.74 11.75
C HIS A 83 -6.54 -1.80 12.32
N LEU A 84 -6.72 -2.89 11.58
CA LEU A 84 -7.70 -3.94 11.92
C LEU A 84 -7.04 -5.32 11.93
N LEU A 85 -7.32 -6.11 12.97
CA LEU A 85 -7.02 -7.55 13.03
C LEU A 85 -8.32 -8.35 13.04
N MET A 86 -8.51 -9.16 12.02
CA MET A 86 -9.63 -10.09 11.91
C MET A 86 -9.22 -11.48 12.41
N THR A 87 -9.93 -11.99 13.40
CA THR A 87 -9.75 -13.37 13.88
C THR A 87 -10.99 -14.20 13.57
N GLY A 88 -10.81 -15.36 12.97
CA GLY A 88 -11.94 -16.24 12.64
C GLY A 88 -11.49 -17.52 11.94
N PRO A 89 -12.36 -18.53 11.83
CA PRO A 89 -12.04 -19.79 11.18
C PRO A 89 -11.73 -19.60 9.67
N PRO A 90 -11.08 -20.57 9.04
CA PRO A 90 -10.84 -20.53 7.60
C PRO A 90 -12.17 -20.50 6.82
N GLY A 91 -12.18 -19.84 5.67
CA GLY A 91 -13.36 -19.80 4.78
C GLY A 91 -14.44 -18.79 5.14
N VAL A 92 -14.33 -18.01 6.23
CA VAL A 92 -15.34 -17.00 6.63
C VAL A 92 -15.28 -15.70 5.82
N GLY A 93 -14.40 -15.58 4.83
CA GLY A 93 -14.35 -14.41 3.96
C GLY A 93 -13.44 -13.28 4.44
N LYS A 94 -12.47 -13.51 5.34
CA LYS A 94 -11.53 -12.48 5.82
C LYS A 94 -10.79 -11.76 4.68
N THR A 95 -10.31 -12.50 3.70
CA THR A 95 -9.60 -11.97 2.53
C THR A 95 -10.52 -11.14 1.65
N LEU A 96 -11.77 -11.59 1.42
CA LEU A 96 -12.78 -10.80 0.71
C LEU A 96 -13.05 -9.49 1.46
N ALA A 97 -13.27 -9.55 2.76
CA ALA A 97 -13.51 -8.38 3.59
C ALA A 97 -12.35 -7.36 3.49
N ALA A 98 -11.10 -7.82 3.58
CA ALA A 98 -9.95 -6.94 3.43
C ALA A 98 -9.90 -6.28 2.04
N SER A 99 -10.25 -7.01 0.97
CA SER A 99 -10.21 -6.50 -0.41
C SER A 99 -11.28 -5.46 -0.73
N THR A 100 -12.35 -5.34 0.08
CA THR A 100 -13.36 -4.26 -0.08
C THR A 100 -12.86 -2.92 0.44
N LEU A 101 -11.90 -2.92 1.38
CA LEU A 101 -11.51 -1.72 2.11
C LEU A 101 -10.97 -0.59 1.22
N PRO A 102 -10.11 -0.83 0.21
CA PRO A 102 -9.61 0.25 -0.64
C PRO A 102 -10.73 1.01 -1.37
N GLY A 103 -11.83 0.33 -1.70
CA GLY A 103 -13.01 0.94 -2.30
C GLY A 103 -13.77 1.90 -1.37
N LEU A 104 -13.55 1.80 -0.06
CA LEU A 104 -14.16 2.68 0.96
C LEU A 104 -13.26 3.89 1.29
N LEU A 105 -11.97 3.83 0.94
CA LEU A 105 -11.05 4.91 1.24
C LEU A 105 -11.30 6.12 0.35
N PRO A 106 -11.05 7.34 0.85
CA PRO A 106 -11.15 8.54 0.03
C PRO A 106 -10.11 8.52 -1.10
N PRO A 107 -10.36 9.28 -2.20
CA PRO A 107 -9.35 9.46 -3.23
C PRO A 107 -8.04 9.97 -2.65
N LEU A 108 -6.93 9.47 -3.16
CA LEU A 108 -5.61 9.90 -2.70
C LEU A 108 -5.38 11.39 -2.95
N PRO A 109 -4.78 12.11 -1.98
CA PRO A 109 -4.24 13.44 -2.22
C PRO A 109 -3.27 13.42 -3.41
N PRO A 110 -3.20 14.49 -4.23
CA PRO A 110 -2.31 14.53 -5.40
C PRO A 110 -0.86 14.20 -5.11
N GLU A 111 -0.33 14.67 -3.98
CA GLU A 111 1.05 14.40 -3.55
C GLU A 111 1.27 12.91 -3.25
N THR A 112 0.35 12.29 -2.51
CA THR A 112 0.40 10.85 -2.20
C THR A 112 0.29 10.00 -3.46
N GLN A 113 -0.59 10.38 -4.40
CA GLN A 113 -0.74 9.69 -5.68
C GLN A 113 0.55 9.77 -6.51
N GLN A 114 1.25 10.90 -6.50
CA GLN A 114 2.54 11.04 -7.19
C GLN A 114 3.63 10.20 -6.55
N GLN A 115 3.71 10.21 -5.22
CA GLN A 115 4.65 9.35 -4.49
C GLN A 115 4.42 7.88 -4.82
N LEU A 116 3.17 7.44 -4.87
CA LEU A 116 2.82 6.08 -5.25
C LEU A 116 3.27 5.76 -6.69
N TRP A 117 3.03 6.65 -7.65
CA TRP A 117 3.46 6.44 -9.04
C TRP A 117 4.98 6.35 -9.17
N LEU A 118 5.72 7.19 -8.44
CA LEU A 118 7.19 7.09 -8.39
C LEU A 118 7.67 5.74 -7.84
N LEU A 119 7.02 5.22 -6.80
CA LEU A 119 7.33 3.90 -6.24
C LEU A 119 7.04 2.78 -7.26
N GLN A 120 5.90 2.89 -7.96
CA GLN A 120 5.51 1.93 -9.00
C GLN A 120 6.48 1.94 -10.19
N ASP A 121 6.93 3.11 -10.62
CA ASP A 121 7.93 3.24 -11.69
C ASP A 121 9.28 2.63 -11.30
N LEU A 122 9.74 2.88 -10.08
CA LEU A 122 10.99 2.29 -9.57
C LEU A 122 10.96 0.76 -9.58
N THR A 123 9.79 0.17 -9.42
CA THR A 123 9.60 -1.29 -9.40
C THR A 123 9.09 -1.86 -10.73
N ALA A 124 8.97 -1.03 -11.77
CA ALA A 124 8.34 -1.37 -13.05
C ALA A 124 6.92 -1.98 -12.89
N SER A 125 6.20 -1.54 -11.87
CA SER A 125 4.82 -1.93 -11.61
C SER A 125 3.86 -1.01 -12.39
N ALA A 126 2.71 -1.54 -12.78
CA ALA A 126 1.69 -0.72 -13.45
C ALA A 126 1.19 0.39 -12.52
N ARG A 127 1.08 1.61 -13.05
CA ARG A 127 0.49 2.74 -12.32
C ARG A 127 -1.00 2.50 -12.11
N LEU A 128 -1.45 2.71 -10.89
CA LEU A 128 -2.86 2.63 -10.48
C LEU A 128 -3.34 4.02 -10.02
N ALA A 129 -4.60 4.31 -10.28
CA ALA A 129 -5.26 5.47 -9.71
C ALA A 129 -6.02 5.06 -8.45
N GLY A 130 -5.79 5.78 -7.35
CA GLY A 130 -6.44 5.53 -6.07
C GLY A 130 -5.64 4.65 -5.11
N PRO A 131 -6.24 4.31 -3.95
CA PRO A 131 -5.58 3.55 -2.90
C PRO A 131 -5.17 2.15 -3.37
N PRO A 132 -3.89 1.75 -3.23
CA PRO A 132 -3.46 0.40 -3.59
C PRO A 132 -3.91 -0.64 -2.57
N PHE A 133 -4.06 -1.88 -3.02
CA PHE A 133 -4.20 -3.07 -2.17
C PHE A 133 -3.00 -3.99 -2.37
N ARG A 134 -2.20 -4.16 -1.32
CA ARG A 134 -1.03 -5.03 -1.35
C ARG A 134 -1.22 -6.18 -0.38
N SER A 135 -1.11 -7.40 -0.91
CA SER A 135 -1.32 -8.63 -0.13
C SER A 135 -0.14 -9.58 -0.35
N PRO A 136 1.02 -9.31 0.30
CA PRO A 136 2.16 -10.19 0.19
C PRO A 136 1.89 -11.54 0.85
N HIS A 137 2.39 -12.61 0.27
CA HIS A 137 2.29 -13.94 0.84
C HIS A 137 3.17 -14.06 2.09
N HIS A 138 2.77 -14.85 3.08
CA HIS A 138 3.55 -15.04 4.33
C HIS A 138 4.96 -15.62 4.10
N SER A 139 5.18 -16.35 2.99
CA SER A 139 6.51 -16.85 2.58
C SER A 139 7.39 -15.80 1.89
N SER A 140 6.90 -14.58 1.71
CA SER A 140 7.68 -13.50 1.08
C SER A 140 8.94 -13.19 1.87
N SER A 141 10.03 -12.95 1.17
CA SER A 141 11.30 -12.60 1.83
C SER A 141 11.22 -11.21 2.49
N ILE A 142 12.06 -10.97 3.49
CA ILE A 142 12.22 -9.65 4.11
C ILE A 142 12.52 -8.59 3.03
N ALA A 143 13.38 -8.92 2.05
CA ALA A 143 13.73 -8.02 0.97
C ALA A 143 12.56 -7.71 0.02
N SER A 144 11.62 -8.63 -0.17
CA SER A 144 10.39 -8.37 -0.93
C SER A 144 9.46 -7.42 -0.19
N LEU A 145 9.34 -7.57 1.13
CA LEU A 145 8.44 -6.75 1.95
C LEU A 145 8.98 -5.35 2.20
N ILE A 146 10.21 -5.24 2.64
CA ILE A 146 10.86 -3.97 3.01
C ILE A 146 11.44 -3.28 1.80
N GLY A 147 11.96 -4.05 0.87
CA GLY A 147 12.83 -3.60 -0.19
C GLY A 147 14.29 -3.97 0.08
N GLY A 148 15.19 -3.54 -0.78
CA GLY A 148 16.62 -3.75 -0.55
C GLY A 148 17.26 -4.78 -1.45
N THR A 149 16.82 -4.91 -2.70
CA THR A 149 17.59 -5.55 -3.78
C THR A 149 18.91 -4.81 -4.02
N ALA A 150 19.77 -5.29 -4.90
CA ALA A 150 21.05 -4.62 -5.22
C ALA A 150 20.90 -3.12 -5.56
N LYS A 151 19.73 -2.72 -6.08
CA LYS A 151 19.35 -1.33 -6.42
C LYS A 151 18.65 -0.58 -5.29
N ALA A 152 18.58 -1.13 -4.07
CA ALA A 152 17.83 -0.57 -2.93
C ALA A 152 16.37 -0.20 -3.27
N LEU A 153 15.69 -0.98 -4.11
CA LEU A 153 14.31 -0.72 -4.54
C LEU A 153 13.31 -0.84 -3.38
N PRO A 154 12.18 -0.10 -3.45
CA PRO A 154 11.12 -0.22 -2.45
C PRO A 154 10.46 -1.61 -2.50
N GLY A 155 9.93 -2.05 -1.34
CA GLY A 155 9.20 -3.30 -1.21
C GLY A 155 7.68 -3.10 -1.11
N GLU A 156 6.95 -4.19 -0.82
CA GLU A 156 5.49 -4.23 -0.70
C GLU A 156 4.93 -3.23 0.30
N ILE A 157 5.67 -2.98 1.40
CA ILE A 157 5.30 -2.00 2.44
C ILE A 157 5.23 -0.58 1.84
N SER A 158 6.22 -0.19 1.03
CA SER A 158 6.20 1.11 0.36
C SER A 158 5.16 1.16 -0.76
N LEU A 159 4.98 0.06 -1.51
CA LEU A 159 3.97 -0.04 -2.56
C LEU A 159 2.53 0.00 -2.04
N ALA A 160 2.32 -0.21 -0.74
CA ALA A 160 1.03 -0.03 -0.07
C ALA A 160 0.75 1.44 0.32
N HIS A 161 1.69 2.37 0.05
CA HIS A 161 1.56 3.77 0.43
C HIS A 161 0.27 4.42 -0.07
N GLY A 162 -0.46 5.05 0.83
CA GLY A 162 -1.77 5.65 0.57
C GLY A 162 -2.94 4.68 0.53
N GLY A 163 -2.70 3.37 0.73
CA GLY A 163 -3.74 2.34 0.64
C GLY A 163 -3.68 1.32 1.75
N VAL A 164 -3.87 0.06 1.40
CA VAL A 164 -4.02 -1.05 2.32
C VAL A 164 -2.89 -2.06 2.15
N LEU A 165 -2.24 -2.39 3.26
CA LEU A 165 -1.37 -3.57 3.39
C LEU A 165 -2.16 -4.66 4.10
N PHE A 166 -2.48 -5.73 3.39
CA PHE A 166 -3.18 -6.89 3.94
C PHE A 166 -2.22 -8.04 4.21
N LEU A 167 -2.18 -8.50 5.46
CA LEU A 167 -1.41 -9.67 5.88
C LEU A 167 -2.35 -10.80 6.27
N ASP A 168 -2.55 -11.73 5.34
CA ASP A 168 -3.29 -12.95 5.64
C ASP A 168 -2.40 -13.93 6.39
N GLU A 169 -3.01 -14.77 7.24
CA GLU A 169 -2.29 -15.73 8.07
C GLU A 169 -1.14 -15.08 8.88
N LEU A 170 -1.45 -13.97 9.56
CA LEU A 170 -0.47 -13.13 10.27
C LEU A 170 0.52 -13.91 11.12
N THR A 171 0.09 -15.00 11.75
CA THR A 171 0.92 -15.85 12.62
C THR A 171 1.96 -16.68 11.87
N GLU A 172 1.80 -16.84 10.54
CA GLU A 172 2.73 -17.59 9.69
C GLU A 172 3.89 -16.74 9.20
N PHE A 173 3.78 -15.40 9.31
CA PHE A 173 4.89 -14.51 8.96
C PHE A 173 6.05 -14.65 9.94
N PRO A 174 7.30 -14.66 9.45
CA PRO A 174 8.47 -14.65 10.32
C PRO A 174 8.44 -13.42 11.25
N ARG A 175 8.72 -13.62 12.54
CA ARG A 175 8.75 -12.52 13.53
C ARG A 175 9.64 -11.36 13.13
N ALA A 176 10.75 -11.65 12.48
CA ALA A 176 11.67 -10.62 11.97
C ALA A 176 10.99 -9.69 10.97
N VAL A 177 10.10 -10.22 10.13
CA VAL A 177 9.29 -9.46 9.16
C VAL A 177 8.26 -8.59 9.88
N LEU A 178 7.50 -9.17 10.82
CA LEU A 178 6.47 -8.45 11.57
C LEU A 178 7.08 -7.30 12.41
N ASN A 179 8.28 -7.49 12.95
CA ASN A 179 8.97 -6.43 13.69
C ASN A 179 9.37 -5.23 12.82
N GLN A 180 9.60 -5.44 11.53
CA GLN A 180 9.93 -4.34 10.61
C GLN A 180 8.74 -3.45 10.28
N LEU A 181 7.51 -3.92 10.49
CA LEU A 181 6.30 -3.10 10.31
C LEU A 181 6.17 -2.00 11.36
N ARG A 182 6.87 -2.11 12.50
CA ARG A 182 6.76 -1.14 13.59
C ARG A 182 7.17 0.26 13.15
N GLN A 183 8.31 0.38 12.46
CA GLN A 183 8.80 1.67 11.99
C GLN A 183 7.83 2.35 11.02
N PRO A 184 7.37 1.73 9.92
CA PRO A 184 6.42 2.38 9.02
C PRO A 184 5.06 2.69 9.66
N LEU A 185 4.59 1.88 10.61
CA LEU A 185 3.34 2.16 11.32
C LEU A 185 3.47 3.37 12.27
N GLU A 186 4.66 3.66 12.78
CA GLU A 186 4.93 4.82 13.65
C GLU A 186 5.29 6.08 12.86
N GLU A 187 6.17 5.94 11.88
CA GLU A 187 6.81 7.07 11.19
C GLU A 187 6.22 7.36 9.79
N GLY A 188 5.39 6.46 9.25
CA GLY A 188 4.84 6.58 7.89
C GLY A 188 5.90 6.46 6.77
N LYS A 189 7.08 5.95 7.08
CA LYS A 189 8.20 5.78 6.15
C LYS A 189 9.06 4.59 6.54
N ILE A 190 9.79 4.06 5.58
CA ILE A 190 10.71 2.93 5.79
C ILE A 190 12.09 3.24 5.23
N CYS A 191 13.12 2.87 5.96
CA CYS A 191 14.50 2.99 5.54
C CYS A 191 14.98 1.69 4.88
N VAL A 192 15.40 1.78 3.61
CA VAL A 192 16.06 0.70 2.90
C VAL A 192 17.55 1.01 2.86
N SER A 193 18.33 0.29 3.67
CA SER A 193 19.76 0.51 3.82
C SER A 193 20.58 -0.52 3.04
N ARG A 194 21.62 -0.06 2.34
CA ARG A 194 22.68 -0.84 1.69
C ARG A 194 24.03 -0.22 1.99
N VAL A 195 25.10 -0.98 1.72
CA VAL A 195 26.50 -0.65 2.11
C VAL A 195 26.90 0.79 1.80
N GLU A 196 26.40 1.37 0.70
CA GLU A 196 26.78 2.72 0.26
C GLU A 196 25.60 3.73 0.23
N HIS A 197 24.35 3.27 0.36
CA HIS A 197 23.18 4.13 0.22
C HIS A 197 22.07 3.80 1.21
N GLN A 198 21.50 4.83 1.79
CA GLN A 198 20.27 4.79 2.58
C GLN A 198 19.17 5.54 1.81
N HIS A 199 18.06 4.85 1.52
CA HIS A 199 16.90 5.44 0.88
C HIS A 199 15.68 5.37 1.81
N TRP A 200 15.02 6.49 1.98
CA TRP A 200 13.77 6.58 2.70
C TRP A 200 12.62 6.56 1.71
N TYR A 201 11.72 5.61 1.88
CA TYR A 201 10.50 5.51 1.10
C TYR A 201 9.28 5.81 1.94
N PRO A 202 8.27 6.52 1.40
CA PRO A 202 7.00 6.70 2.08
C PRO A 202 6.32 5.35 2.26
N ALA A 203 5.65 5.17 3.41
CA ALA A 203 5.00 3.92 3.79
C ALA A 203 3.82 4.21 4.74
N GLN A 204 2.98 5.18 4.39
CA GLN A 204 1.73 5.46 5.09
C GLN A 204 0.64 4.56 4.52
N PHE A 205 0.23 3.56 5.25
CA PHE A 205 -0.78 2.59 4.81
C PHE A 205 -1.67 2.19 5.99
N GLN A 206 -2.85 1.70 5.69
CA GLN A 206 -3.70 1.05 6.66
C GLN A 206 -3.37 -0.43 6.73
N LEU A 207 -3.00 -0.93 7.92
CA LEU A 207 -2.72 -2.34 8.13
C LEU A 207 -4.02 -3.09 8.41
N ILE A 208 -4.31 -4.07 7.56
CA ILE A 208 -5.36 -5.05 7.80
C ILE A 208 -4.68 -6.40 7.93
N ALA A 209 -4.95 -7.09 9.01
CA ALA A 209 -4.39 -8.40 9.26
C ALA A 209 -5.49 -9.43 9.48
N ALA A 210 -5.23 -10.67 9.12
CA ALA A 210 -6.11 -11.79 9.38
C ALA A 210 -5.34 -12.94 10.01
N MET A 211 -5.95 -13.61 10.97
CA MET A 211 -5.39 -14.84 11.55
C MET A 211 -6.51 -15.82 11.90
N ASN A 212 -6.13 -17.06 12.10
CA ASN A 212 -7.01 -18.07 12.67
C ASN A 212 -6.97 -18.00 14.21
N PRO A 213 -7.99 -18.45 14.92
CA PRO A 213 -8.03 -18.43 16.39
C PRO A 213 -7.04 -19.40 17.03
N CYS A 214 -6.63 -20.44 16.30
CA CYS A 214 -5.68 -21.46 16.73
C CYS A 214 -5.04 -22.16 15.50
N PRO A 215 -4.05 -23.05 15.67
CA PRO A 215 -3.41 -23.76 14.55
C PRO A 215 -4.38 -24.56 13.67
N CYS A 216 -5.45 -25.15 14.24
CA CYS A 216 -6.46 -25.85 13.44
C CYS A 216 -7.59 -24.95 12.91
N GLY A 217 -7.66 -23.68 13.36
CA GLY A 217 -8.65 -22.70 12.94
C GLY A 217 -10.02 -22.76 13.65
N LEU A 218 -10.24 -23.69 14.59
CA LEU A 218 -11.57 -24.00 15.10
C LEU A 218 -11.78 -23.66 16.60
N ALA A 219 -10.83 -23.01 17.28
CA ALA A 219 -10.90 -22.80 18.73
C ALA A 219 -12.11 -21.97 19.20
N ASP A 220 -12.54 -21.02 18.39
CA ASP A 220 -13.64 -20.10 18.74
C ASP A 220 -14.92 -20.42 17.92
N SER A 221 -14.95 -21.55 17.22
CA SER A 221 -16.15 -22.02 16.55
C SER A 221 -17.02 -22.82 17.52
N GLU A 222 -18.35 -22.76 17.36
CA GLU A 222 -19.30 -23.58 18.11
C GLU A 222 -19.12 -25.09 17.84
N SER A 223 -18.22 -25.45 16.93
CA SER A 223 -17.91 -26.83 16.62
C SER A 223 -16.96 -27.42 17.68
N GLU A 224 -17.36 -28.51 18.33
CA GLU A 224 -16.54 -29.29 19.29
C GLU A 224 -15.29 -29.96 18.65
N HIS A 225 -14.88 -29.53 17.47
CA HIS A 225 -13.84 -30.19 16.67
C HIS A 225 -12.41 -29.65 16.90
N CYS A 226 -12.25 -28.58 17.72
CA CYS A 226 -10.92 -28.08 18.02
C CYS A 226 -10.16 -29.07 18.94
N ARG A 227 -9.03 -29.58 18.44
CA ARG A 227 -8.15 -30.50 19.19
C ARG A 227 -6.87 -29.83 19.69
N CYS A 228 -6.78 -28.50 19.60
CA CYS A 228 -5.62 -27.75 20.05
C CYS A 228 -5.56 -27.69 21.57
N THR A 229 -4.41 -28.01 22.16
CA THR A 229 -4.23 -27.79 23.60
C THR A 229 -4.14 -26.29 23.92
N PRO A 230 -4.51 -25.84 25.13
CA PRO A 230 -4.37 -24.44 25.55
C PRO A 230 -2.96 -23.87 25.32
N ASN A 231 -1.94 -24.69 25.56
CA ASN A 231 -0.54 -24.30 25.33
C ASN A 231 -0.23 -24.10 23.83
N ALA A 232 -0.79 -24.92 22.94
CA ALA A 232 -0.62 -24.78 21.50
C ALA A 232 -1.29 -23.48 21.01
N ILE A 233 -2.51 -23.17 21.48
CA ILE A 233 -3.22 -21.92 21.17
C ILE A 233 -2.41 -20.72 21.64
N ARG A 234 -1.93 -20.74 22.88
CA ARG A 234 -1.13 -19.66 23.44
C ARG A 234 0.15 -19.42 22.64
N ARG A 235 0.89 -20.48 22.29
CA ARG A 235 2.12 -20.40 21.49
C ARG A 235 1.83 -19.84 20.10
N TYR A 236 0.72 -20.24 19.46
CA TYR A 236 0.29 -19.75 18.16
C TYR A 236 0.01 -18.25 18.19
N ARG A 237 -0.79 -17.77 19.14
CA ARG A 237 -1.09 -16.35 19.33
C ARG A 237 0.15 -15.50 19.68
N GLN A 238 1.13 -16.08 20.40
CA GLN A 238 2.41 -15.45 20.69
C GLN A 238 3.33 -15.32 19.46
N GLY A 239 2.96 -15.87 18.29
CA GLY A 239 3.62 -15.63 17.01
C GLY A 239 3.64 -14.14 16.65
N VAL A 240 2.60 -13.40 16.99
CA VAL A 240 2.51 -11.95 16.80
C VAL A 240 3.08 -11.24 18.02
N SER A 241 3.96 -10.26 17.82
CA SER A 241 4.58 -9.50 18.92
C SER A 241 3.58 -8.51 19.56
N GLY A 242 3.63 -8.37 20.89
CA GLY A 242 2.82 -7.39 21.62
C GLY A 242 2.92 -5.98 21.02
N PRO A 243 4.14 -5.44 20.80
CA PRO A 243 4.29 -4.10 20.20
C PRO A 243 3.66 -3.91 18.83
N LEU A 244 3.43 -4.94 18.02
CA LEU A 244 2.66 -4.84 16.79
C LEU A 244 1.16 -4.80 17.10
N LEU A 245 0.70 -5.64 18.05
CA LEU A 245 -0.70 -5.66 18.48
C LEU A 245 -1.12 -4.32 19.10
N ASP A 246 -0.24 -3.67 19.86
CA ASP A 246 -0.51 -2.36 20.48
C ASP A 246 -0.79 -1.24 19.46
N ARG A 247 -0.51 -1.47 18.17
CA ARG A 247 -0.79 -0.54 17.06
C ARG A 247 -2.02 -0.88 16.26
N ILE A 248 -2.69 -1.97 16.62
CA ILE A 248 -3.96 -2.36 16.00
C ILE A 248 -5.09 -1.78 16.83
N ASP A 249 -5.94 -0.99 16.20
CA ASP A 249 -7.00 -0.24 16.88
C ASP A 249 -8.27 -1.09 17.04
N LEU A 250 -8.54 -1.98 16.09
CA LEU A 250 -9.76 -2.77 16.00
C LEU A 250 -9.46 -4.27 15.95
N TYR A 251 -10.28 -5.05 16.70
CA TYR A 251 -10.18 -6.50 16.79
C TYR A 251 -11.53 -7.16 16.51
#